data_1c00204fb310c419815983f48fd98321
#
_entry.id   1c00204fb310c419815983f48fd98321
#
_cell.length_a   1.000
_cell.length_b   1.000
_cell.length_c   1.000
_cell.angle_alpha   90.00
_cell.angle_beta   90.00
_cell.angle_gamma   90.00
#
_symmetry.space_group_name_H-M   'P 1'
#
loop_
_entity.id
_entity.type
_entity.pdbx_description
1 polymer ?
#
loop_
_entity_poly.entity_id
_entity_poly.type
_entity_poly.pdbx_seq_one_letter_code
_entity_poly.pdbx_strand_id
1 'polypeptide(L)'
;MSRQRMFNDYMLPYEAAVEAGVGSVMASFNEVDGIPATANKWLMTDILRGQWGFNGFVVTDYTGISEMIDHGIGDLQTVSARAINAGVDMDMVSEGFVGTLKKSVQEGKVSMETLNTACRRILEAKYKLGLFDNPYKYCDPKRPARDIFTKAHRDAARRMTVPTVIRTEIRCCLSTQKEILQ
;
A
#
# COMPACT_ATOMS: atom_id res chain seq x y z
N MET A 1 14.46 -9.99 5.69
CA MET A 1 14.56 -9.07 6.84
C MET A 1 14.01 -9.77 8.07
N SER A 2 14.67 -9.67 9.25
CA SER A 2 14.18 -10.30 10.49
C SER A 2 13.00 -9.51 11.09
N ARG A 3 12.14 -10.21 11.85
CA ARG A 3 11.01 -9.58 12.55
C ARG A 3 11.46 -8.49 13.53
N GLN A 4 12.56 -8.72 14.26
CA GLN A 4 13.11 -7.72 15.19
C GLN A 4 13.46 -6.41 14.48
N ARG A 5 14.12 -6.49 13.31
CA ARG A 5 14.46 -5.31 12.53
C ARG A 5 13.21 -4.61 11.98
N MET A 6 12.18 -5.37 11.59
CA MET A 6 10.91 -4.79 11.18
C MET A 6 10.32 -3.89 12.27
N PHE A 7 10.23 -4.38 13.52
CA PHE A 7 9.70 -3.58 14.64
C PHE A 7 10.54 -2.35 14.95
N ASN A 8 11.87 -2.46 14.91
CA ASN A 8 12.75 -1.35 15.30
C ASN A 8 12.84 -0.25 14.24
N ASP A 9 12.87 -0.63 12.96
CA ASP A 9 13.28 0.29 11.90
C ASP A 9 12.12 0.66 10.95
N TYR A 10 11.11 -0.21 10.77
CA TYR A 10 10.15 -0.07 9.68
C TYR A 10 8.69 0.04 10.12
N MET A 11 8.29 -0.61 11.20
CA MET A 11 6.88 -0.71 11.57
C MET A 11 6.32 0.53 12.27
N LEU A 12 7.14 1.31 12.97
CA LEU A 12 6.71 2.49 13.72
C LEU A 12 5.88 3.49 12.90
N PRO A 13 6.28 3.90 11.68
CA PRO A 13 5.46 4.81 10.89
C PRO A 13 4.13 4.19 10.41
N TYR A 14 4.08 2.88 10.20
CA TYR A 14 2.84 2.19 9.83
C TYR A 14 1.87 2.09 11.01
N GLU A 15 2.37 1.75 12.19
CA GLU A 15 1.57 1.74 13.42
C GLU A 15 0.97 3.12 13.69
N ALA A 16 1.78 4.17 13.64
CA ALA A 16 1.31 5.55 13.79
C ALA A 16 0.27 5.95 12.72
N ALA A 17 0.41 5.47 11.48
CA ALA A 17 -0.58 5.71 10.43
C ALA A 17 -1.91 4.99 10.71
N VAL A 18 -1.86 3.77 11.26
CA VAL A 18 -3.06 3.03 11.68
C VAL A 18 -3.75 3.75 12.84
N GLU A 19 -3.00 4.18 13.86
CA GLU A 19 -3.52 4.99 14.97
C GLU A 19 -4.16 6.30 14.50
N ALA A 20 -3.60 6.93 13.47
CA ALA A 20 -4.17 8.12 12.83
C ALA A 20 -5.41 7.82 11.96
N GLY A 21 -5.81 6.56 11.80
CA GLY A 21 -7.02 6.18 11.09
C GLY A 21 -6.86 6.04 9.57
N VAL A 22 -5.71 5.58 9.09
CA VAL A 22 -5.52 5.32 7.66
C VAL A 22 -6.58 4.35 7.12
N GLY A 23 -7.14 4.63 5.94
CA GLY A 23 -8.22 3.83 5.35
C GLY A 23 -7.76 2.64 4.52
N SER A 24 -6.53 2.64 4.04
CA SER A 24 -5.95 1.54 3.24
C SER A 24 -4.46 1.42 3.45
N VAL A 25 -3.94 0.21 3.28
CA VAL A 25 -2.50 -0.11 3.33
C VAL A 25 -2.14 -0.90 2.07
N MET A 26 -0.99 -0.60 1.50
CA MET A 26 -0.46 -1.34 0.36
C MET A 26 0.61 -2.34 0.81
N ALA A 27 0.48 -3.59 0.36
CA ALA A 27 1.47 -4.62 0.61
C ALA A 27 2.68 -4.39 -0.30
N SER A 28 3.88 -4.52 0.25
CA SER A 28 5.14 -4.34 -0.49
C SER A 28 5.61 -5.63 -1.17
N PHE A 29 6.58 -5.51 -2.09
CA PHE A 29 7.17 -6.64 -2.80
C PHE A 29 8.19 -7.42 -1.98
N ASN A 30 8.86 -6.77 -1.03
CA ASN A 30 9.97 -7.36 -0.31
C ASN A 30 9.55 -8.53 0.59
N GLU A 31 10.50 -9.40 0.87
CA GLU A 31 10.33 -10.49 1.82
C GLU A 31 10.58 -10.03 3.27
N VAL A 32 9.73 -10.50 4.14
CA VAL A 32 9.89 -10.39 5.59
C VAL A 32 10.02 -11.80 6.16
N ASP A 33 11.16 -12.12 6.74
CA ASP A 33 11.46 -13.43 7.30
C ASP A 33 11.30 -14.57 6.27
N GLY A 34 11.74 -14.33 5.02
CA GLY A 34 11.68 -15.29 3.92
C GLY A 34 10.29 -15.48 3.28
N ILE A 35 9.32 -14.63 3.62
CA ILE A 35 7.97 -14.67 3.06
C ILE A 35 7.67 -13.34 2.38
N PRO A 36 7.26 -13.31 1.10
CA PRO A 36 6.81 -12.07 0.46
C PRO A 36 5.72 -11.39 1.27
N ALA A 37 5.82 -10.08 1.48
CA ALA A 37 4.89 -9.33 2.32
C ALA A 37 3.42 -9.55 1.91
N THR A 38 3.14 -9.64 0.62
CA THR A 38 1.81 -9.92 0.05
C THR A 38 1.24 -11.29 0.48
N ALA A 39 2.08 -12.29 0.79
CA ALA A 39 1.66 -13.61 1.28
C ALA A 39 1.88 -13.79 2.80
N ASN A 40 2.32 -12.75 3.49
CA ASN A 40 2.74 -12.85 4.88
C ASN A 40 1.57 -12.61 5.85
N LYS A 41 0.91 -13.70 6.27
CA LYS A 41 -0.22 -13.64 7.20
C LYS A 41 0.16 -12.99 8.54
N TRP A 42 1.35 -13.25 9.06
CA TRP A 42 1.82 -12.63 10.29
C TRP A 42 1.81 -11.10 10.16
N LEU A 43 2.31 -10.57 9.04
CA LEU A 43 2.35 -9.12 8.81
C LEU A 43 0.95 -8.55 8.56
N MET A 44 0.17 -9.14 7.63
CA MET A 44 -1.10 -8.57 7.14
C MET A 44 -2.28 -8.83 8.08
N THR A 45 -2.25 -9.92 8.83
CA THR A 45 -3.35 -10.30 9.73
C THR A 45 -2.96 -10.13 11.18
N ASP A 46 -1.89 -10.79 11.63
CA ASP A 46 -1.62 -10.88 13.07
C ASP A 46 -1.16 -9.53 13.63
N ILE A 47 -0.26 -8.83 12.94
CA ILE A 47 0.22 -7.50 13.34
C ILE A 47 -0.77 -6.41 12.93
N LEU A 48 -0.97 -6.23 11.62
CA LEU A 48 -1.73 -5.09 11.08
C LEU A 48 -3.16 -5.05 11.64
N ARG A 49 -3.86 -6.19 11.61
CA ARG A 49 -5.27 -6.25 12.04
C ARG A 49 -5.43 -6.67 13.49
N GLY A 50 -4.66 -7.68 13.94
CA GLY A 50 -4.78 -8.22 15.29
C GLY A 50 -4.17 -7.31 16.35
N GLN A 51 -2.94 -6.87 16.16
CA GLN A 51 -2.23 -6.06 17.15
C GLN A 51 -2.59 -4.57 17.05
N TRP A 52 -2.60 -4.00 15.84
CA TRP A 52 -2.85 -2.56 15.63
C TRP A 52 -4.32 -2.21 15.38
N GLY A 53 -5.21 -3.20 15.23
CA GLY A 53 -6.64 -2.97 15.06
C GLY A 53 -7.04 -2.32 13.74
N PHE A 54 -6.24 -2.48 12.67
CA PHE A 54 -6.54 -1.91 11.36
C PHE A 54 -7.85 -2.46 10.77
N ASN A 55 -8.78 -1.57 10.48
CA ASN A 55 -10.13 -1.88 9.99
C ASN A 55 -10.36 -1.52 8.52
N GLY A 56 -9.33 -1.01 7.82
CA GLY A 56 -9.39 -0.70 6.40
C GLY A 56 -9.14 -1.92 5.50
N PHE A 57 -8.88 -1.67 4.23
CA PHE A 57 -8.53 -2.72 3.27
C PHE A 57 -7.04 -2.71 2.92
N VAL A 58 -6.52 -3.88 2.57
CA VAL A 58 -5.15 -4.06 2.05
C VAL A 58 -5.22 -4.29 0.56
N VAL A 59 -4.48 -3.49 -0.20
CA VAL A 59 -4.27 -3.66 -1.64
C VAL A 59 -2.85 -4.14 -1.90
N THR A 60 -2.61 -4.89 -2.97
CA THR A 60 -1.24 -5.20 -3.39
C THR A 60 -0.56 -3.97 -4.00
N ASP A 61 0.75 -4.01 -4.14
CA ASP A 61 1.45 -3.16 -5.10
C ASP A 61 1.15 -3.62 -6.54
N TYR A 62 1.60 -2.86 -7.53
CA TYR A 62 1.42 -3.16 -8.95
C TYR A 62 1.97 -4.56 -9.27
N THR A 63 1.13 -5.45 -9.82
CA THR A 63 1.48 -6.86 -10.07
C THR A 63 1.93 -7.68 -8.85
N GLY A 64 1.69 -7.22 -7.62
CA GLY A 64 2.25 -7.83 -6.42
C GLY A 64 1.85 -9.28 -6.14
N ILE A 65 0.75 -9.78 -6.72
CA ILE A 65 0.39 -11.20 -6.66
C ILE A 65 1.20 -12.02 -7.67
N SER A 66 1.22 -11.58 -8.94
CA SER A 66 1.94 -12.34 -9.99
C SER A 66 3.45 -12.35 -9.75
N GLU A 67 4.01 -11.32 -9.15
CA GLU A 67 5.44 -11.25 -8.84
C GLU A 67 5.89 -12.32 -7.84
N MET A 68 5.00 -12.81 -6.98
CA MET A 68 5.30 -13.94 -6.10
C MET A 68 5.59 -15.26 -6.85
N ILE A 69 5.24 -15.36 -8.13
CA ILE A 69 5.60 -16.50 -8.98
C ILE A 69 7.11 -16.52 -9.18
N ASP A 70 7.72 -15.37 -9.42
CA ASP A 70 9.17 -15.22 -9.60
C ASP A 70 9.95 -15.49 -8.31
N HIS A 71 9.31 -15.31 -7.15
CA HIS A 71 9.82 -15.76 -5.85
C HIS A 71 9.70 -17.29 -5.64
N GLY A 72 9.21 -18.05 -6.61
CA GLY A 72 9.10 -19.51 -6.52
C GLY A 72 7.98 -20.02 -5.60
N ILE A 73 7.00 -19.17 -5.27
CA ILE A 73 5.89 -19.53 -4.35
C ILE A 73 4.91 -20.51 -4.98
N GLY A 74 4.71 -20.44 -6.30
CA GLY A 74 3.83 -21.32 -7.05
C GLY A 74 3.20 -20.65 -8.27
N ASP A 75 2.17 -21.28 -8.83
CA ASP A 75 1.38 -20.73 -9.94
C ASP A 75 0.46 -19.59 -9.50
N LEU A 76 -0.16 -18.89 -10.46
CA LEU A 76 -1.04 -17.75 -10.21
C LEU A 76 -2.19 -18.09 -9.23
N GLN A 77 -2.76 -19.29 -9.31
CA GLN A 77 -3.79 -19.73 -8.38
C GLN A 77 -3.26 -19.86 -6.95
N THR A 78 -2.09 -20.45 -6.79
CA THR A 78 -1.44 -20.66 -5.49
C THR A 78 -1.07 -19.34 -4.82
N VAL A 79 -0.44 -18.43 -5.56
CA VAL A 79 -0.05 -17.11 -5.00
C VAL A 79 -1.27 -16.25 -4.68
N SER A 80 -2.32 -16.29 -5.51
CA SER A 80 -3.59 -15.59 -5.23
C SER A 80 -4.27 -16.11 -3.95
N ALA A 81 -4.34 -17.43 -3.80
CA ALA A 81 -4.90 -18.04 -2.59
C ALA A 81 -4.08 -17.69 -1.34
N ARG A 82 -2.75 -17.64 -1.43
CA ARG A 82 -1.87 -17.22 -0.32
C ARG A 82 -2.09 -15.75 0.04
N ALA A 83 -2.20 -14.86 -0.95
CA ALA A 83 -2.41 -13.43 -0.72
C ALA A 83 -3.73 -13.15 0.02
N ILE A 84 -4.86 -13.68 -0.48
CA ILE A 84 -6.16 -13.44 0.17
C ILE A 84 -6.24 -14.08 1.56
N ASN A 85 -5.66 -15.27 1.75
CA ASN A 85 -5.59 -15.92 3.06
C ASN A 85 -4.64 -15.21 4.04
N ALA A 86 -3.66 -14.47 3.53
CA ALA A 86 -2.80 -13.61 4.35
C ALA A 86 -3.50 -12.33 4.82
N GLY A 87 -4.61 -11.92 4.19
CA GLY A 87 -5.38 -10.73 4.57
C GLY A 87 -5.32 -9.59 3.55
N VAL A 88 -4.85 -9.85 2.33
CA VAL A 88 -4.96 -8.92 1.19
C VAL A 88 -6.38 -8.95 0.65
N ASP A 89 -6.98 -7.78 0.48
CA ASP A 89 -8.38 -7.64 0.08
C ASP A 89 -8.55 -7.28 -1.41
N MET A 90 -7.55 -6.66 -2.02
CA MET A 90 -7.60 -6.15 -3.39
C MET A 90 -6.31 -6.46 -4.15
N ASP A 91 -6.46 -7.00 -5.35
CA ASP A 91 -5.39 -7.28 -6.30
C ASP A 91 -5.22 -6.09 -7.26
N MET A 92 -4.01 -5.56 -7.35
CA MET A 92 -3.68 -4.49 -8.29
C MET A 92 -3.03 -5.10 -9.55
N VAL A 93 -3.80 -5.15 -10.65
CA VAL A 93 -3.37 -5.48 -12.03
C VAL A 93 -3.02 -6.93 -12.31
N SER A 94 -2.65 -7.76 -11.32
CA SER A 94 -2.24 -9.17 -11.58
C SER A 94 -3.34 -10.06 -12.18
N GLU A 95 -4.63 -9.64 -12.07
CA GLU A 95 -5.81 -10.44 -12.44
C GLU A 95 -5.91 -11.82 -11.72
N GLY A 96 -5.07 -12.02 -10.72
CA GLY A 96 -4.99 -13.25 -9.96
C GLY A 96 -6.28 -13.56 -9.21
N PHE A 97 -6.88 -12.58 -8.55
CA PHE A 97 -8.13 -12.77 -7.82
C PHE A 97 -9.29 -13.04 -8.77
N VAL A 98 -9.43 -12.26 -9.83
CA VAL A 98 -10.52 -12.43 -10.81
C VAL A 98 -10.39 -13.76 -11.54
N GLY A 99 -9.19 -14.14 -11.95
CA GLY A 99 -8.93 -15.33 -12.74
C GLY A 99 -8.99 -16.65 -11.94
N THR A 100 -8.67 -16.64 -10.64
CA THR A 100 -8.38 -17.89 -9.92
C THR A 100 -9.21 -18.15 -8.66
N LEU A 101 -9.78 -17.13 -8.01
CA LEU A 101 -10.44 -17.33 -6.71
C LEU A 101 -11.68 -18.21 -6.78
N LYS A 102 -12.46 -18.16 -7.88
CA LYS A 102 -13.61 -19.07 -8.08
C LYS A 102 -13.17 -20.53 -7.95
N LYS A 103 -12.11 -20.90 -8.66
CA LYS A 103 -11.55 -22.26 -8.62
C LYS A 103 -10.97 -22.57 -7.24
N SER A 104 -10.27 -21.62 -6.63
CA SER A 104 -9.68 -21.80 -5.30
C SER A 104 -10.73 -22.04 -4.21
N VAL A 105 -11.90 -21.42 -4.32
CA VAL A 105 -13.04 -21.70 -3.41
C VAL A 105 -13.61 -23.10 -3.68
N GLN A 106 -13.79 -23.48 -4.93
CA GLN A 106 -14.30 -24.82 -5.28
C GLN A 106 -13.38 -25.94 -4.80
N GLU A 107 -12.07 -25.70 -4.81
CA GLU A 107 -11.04 -26.64 -4.32
C GLU A 107 -10.78 -26.54 -2.81
N GLY A 108 -11.47 -25.68 -2.08
CA GLY A 108 -11.29 -25.48 -0.64
C GLY A 108 -9.99 -24.80 -0.23
N LYS A 109 -9.25 -24.21 -1.18
CA LYS A 109 -8.01 -23.45 -0.89
C LYS A 109 -8.28 -22.09 -0.26
N VAL A 110 -9.45 -21.52 -0.51
CA VAL A 110 -9.94 -20.24 0.03
C VAL A 110 -11.38 -20.45 0.50
N SER A 111 -11.69 -19.98 1.71
CA SER A 111 -13.06 -20.06 2.22
C SER A 111 -13.94 -18.94 1.63
N MET A 112 -15.25 -19.20 1.49
CA MET A 112 -16.22 -18.16 1.15
C MET A 112 -16.25 -17.03 2.17
N GLU A 113 -15.98 -17.32 3.45
CA GLU A 113 -15.89 -16.32 4.50
C GLU A 113 -14.72 -15.36 4.27
N THR A 114 -13.54 -15.88 3.90
CA THR A 114 -12.37 -15.07 3.56
C THR A 114 -12.68 -14.14 2.37
N LEU A 115 -13.26 -14.67 1.31
CA LEU A 115 -13.64 -13.91 0.12
C LEU A 115 -14.66 -12.83 0.46
N ASN A 116 -15.72 -13.17 1.21
CA ASN A 116 -16.75 -12.21 1.62
C ASN A 116 -16.19 -11.12 2.54
N THR A 117 -15.24 -11.45 3.40
CA THR A 117 -14.58 -10.48 4.28
C THR A 117 -13.77 -9.47 3.48
N ALA A 118 -12.97 -9.92 2.51
CA ALA A 118 -12.21 -9.05 1.62
C ALA A 118 -13.14 -8.12 0.82
N CYS A 119 -14.19 -8.68 0.22
CA CYS A 119 -15.17 -7.92 -0.52
C CYS A 119 -15.89 -6.88 0.35
N ARG A 120 -16.29 -7.25 1.56
CA ARG A 120 -16.95 -6.35 2.52
C ARG A 120 -16.08 -5.14 2.86
N ARG A 121 -14.80 -5.32 3.11
CA ARG A 121 -13.88 -4.20 3.43
C ARG A 121 -13.79 -3.18 2.29
N ILE A 122 -13.77 -3.63 1.05
CA ILE A 122 -13.81 -2.74 -0.12
C ILE A 122 -15.14 -2.01 -0.23
N LEU A 123 -16.27 -2.72 -0.02
CA LEU A 123 -17.61 -2.11 -0.06
C LEU A 123 -17.80 -1.11 1.08
N GLU A 124 -17.31 -1.38 2.27
CA GLU A 124 -17.36 -0.45 3.41
C GLU A 124 -16.54 0.82 3.12
N ALA A 125 -15.37 0.71 2.50
CA ALA A 125 -14.60 1.88 2.08
C ALA A 125 -15.38 2.74 1.07
N LYS A 126 -16.01 2.12 0.06
CA LYS A 126 -16.87 2.81 -0.91
C LYS A 126 -18.07 3.48 -0.23
N TYR A 127 -18.69 2.80 0.73
CA TYR A 127 -19.82 3.32 1.48
C TYR A 127 -19.43 4.55 2.32
N LYS A 128 -18.36 4.45 3.10
CA LYS A 128 -17.83 5.57 3.91
C LYS A 128 -17.46 6.79 3.06
N LEU A 129 -17.01 6.57 1.83
CA LEU A 129 -16.74 7.64 0.87
C LEU A 129 -17.99 8.22 0.22
N GLY A 130 -19.19 7.62 0.41
CA GLY A 130 -20.44 8.04 -0.20
C GLY A 130 -20.53 7.77 -1.71
N LEU A 131 -19.77 6.79 -2.20
CA LEU A 131 -19.72 6.49 -3.64
C LEU A 131 -20.96 5.75 -4.17
N PHE A 132 -21.75 5.14 -3.27
CA PHE A 132 -23.03 4.53 -3.65
C PHE A 132 -24.11 5.59 -3.90
N ASP A 133 -24.04 6.73 -3.18
CA ASP A 133 -24.97 7.82 -3.38
C ASP A 133 -24.58 8.69 -4.58
N ASN A 134 -23.27 8.95 -4.74
CA ASN A 134 -22.74 9.72 -5.86
C ASN A 134 -21.33 9.24 -6.21
N PRO A 135 -21.17 8.39 -7.23
CA PRO A 135 -19.86 7.86 -7.64
C PRO A 135 -18.91 8.96 -8.17
N TYR A 136 -19.45 10.10 -8.59
CA TYR A 136 -18.68 11.24 -9.10
C TYR A 136 -18.46 12.35 -8.06
N LYS A 137 -18.77 12.11 -6.79
CA LYS A 137 -18.67 13.09 -5.69
C LYS A 137 -17.32 13.81 -5.64
N TYR A 138 -16.25 13.12 -5.97
CA TYR A 138 -14.88 13.64 -5.92
C TYR A 138 -14.33 14.06 -7.28
N CYS A 139 -15.12 13.96 -8.35
CA CYS A 139 -14.73 14.35 -9.71
C CYS A 139 -15.02 15.83 -9.93
N ASP A 140 -13.97 16.66 -9.95
CA ASP A 140 -14.04 18.08 -10.30
C ASP A 140 -13.02 18.36 -11.40
N PRO A 141 -13.45 18.53 -12.68
CA PRO A 141 -12.54 18.79 -13.80
C PRO A 141 -11.72 20.07 -13.65
N LYS A 142 -12.17 21.01 -12.82
CA LYS A 142 -11.47 22.29 -12.58
C LYS A 142 -10.44 22.20 -11.45
N ARG A 143 -10.49 21.14 -10.63
CA ARG A 143 -9.59 20.95 -9.50
C ARG A 143 -8.10 20.94 -9.90
N PRO A 144 -7.66 20.24 -10.96
CA PRO A 144 -6.25 20.25 -11.34
C PRO A 144 -5.69 21.65 -11.55
N ALA A 145 -6.43 22.51 -12.27
CA ALA A 145 -5.98 23.88 -12.54
C ALA A 145 -5.94 24.76 -11.27
N ARG A 146 -6.83 24.49 -10.30
CA ARG A 146 -6.90 25.25 -9.04
C ARG A 146 -5.88 24.76 -8.01
N ASP A 147 -5.70 23.45 -7.87
CA ASP A 147 -5.06 22.84 -6.73
C ASP A 147 -3.68 22.22 -7.05
N ILE A 148 -3.35 21.96 -8.34
CA ILE A 148 -2.09 21.32 -8.71
C ILE A 148 -1.08 22.37 -9.19
N PHE A 149 0.17 22.23 -8.77
CA PHE A 149 1.31 23.04 -9.19
C PHE A 149 1.10 24.55 -9.04
N THR A 150 0.41 24.94 -7.98
CA THR A 150 0.20 26.37 -7.65
C THR A 150 1.51 27.07 -7.30
N LYS A 151 1.50 28.42 -7.31
CA LYS A 151 2.67 29.17 -6.84
C LYS A 151 3.04 28.78 -5.39
N ALA A 152 2.04 28.61 -4.51
CA ALA A 152 2.25 28.20 -3.12
C ALA A 152 2.94 26.84 -3.01
N HIS A 153 2.56 25.86 -3.85
CA HIS A 153 3.20 24.53 -3.87
C HIS A 153 4.67 24.62 -4.32
N ARG A 154 4.95 25.39 -5.36
CA ARG A 154 6.33 25.61 -5.84
C ARG A 154 7.20 26.32 -4.81
N ASP A 155 6.66 27.34 -4.15
CA ASP A 155 7.37 28.07 -3.09
C ASP A 155 7.63 27.16 -1.87
N ALA A 156 6.67 26.28 -1.51
CA ALA A 156 6.84 25.30 -0.45
C ALA A 156 7.93 24.28 -0.78
N ALA A 157 7.88 23.70 -1.98
CA ALA A 157 8.91 22.75 -2.45
C ALA A 157 10.31 23.40 -2.42
N ARG A 158 10.44 24.63 -2.90
CA ARG A 158 11.71 25.37 -2.88
C ARG A 158 12.20 25.59 -1.43
N ARG A 159 11.33 25.97 -0.49
CA ARG A 159 11.72 26.14 0.91
C ARG A 159 12.17 24.81 1.55
N MET A 160 11.59 23.69 1.17
CA MET A 160 11.97 22.38 1.72
C MET A 160 13.31 21.88 1.22
N THR A 161 13.69 22.19 -0.03
CA THR A 161 14.97 21.76 -0.60
C THR A 161 16.17 22.48 0.02
N VAL A 162 16.04 23.76 0.37
CA VAL A 162 17.12 24.57 0.95
C VAL A 162 17.66 23.98 2.27
N PRO A 163 16.85 23.62 3.28
CA PRO A 163 17.34 22.98 4.50
C PRO A 163 17.96 21.61 4.28
N THR A 164 17.48 20.83 3.30
CA THR A 164 18.03 19.51 3.00
C THR A 164 19.44 19.60 2.45
N VAL A 165 19.72 20.55 1.57
CA VAL A 165 21.07 20.80 1.02
C VAL A 165 22.05 21.23 2.12
N ILE A 166 21.61 22.08 3.07
CA ILE A 166 22.45 22.53 4.17
C ILE A 166 22.76 21.38 5.16
N ARG A 167 21.81 20.47 5.42
CA ARG A 167 21.99 19.37 6.36
C ARG A 167 22.91 18.24 5.87
N THR A 168 23.02 18.05 4.56
CA THR A 168 23.81 16.93 4.00
C THR A 168 25.31 17.20 3.92
N GLU A 169 25.82 18.34 4.41
CA GLU A 169 27.28 18.70 4.39
C GLU A 169 27.96 18.41 3.04
N ILE A 170 27.25 18.50 1.93
CA ILE A 170 27.82 18.33 0.60
C ILE A 170 28.58 19.63 0.28
N ARG A 171 29.77 19.78 0.81
CA ARG A 171 30.70 20.91 0.53
C ARG A 171 30.92 21.12 -0.98
N CYS A 172 30.78 20.08 -1.79
CA CYS A 172 30.95 20.19 -3.23
C CYS A 172 29.82 20.96 -3.95
N CYS A 173 28.62 21.09 -3.32
CA CYS A 173 27.52 21.87 -3.92
C CYS A 173 27.53 23.35 -3.52
N LEU A 174 28.31 23.73 -2.48
CA LEU A 174 28.40 25.12 -2.04
C LEU A 174 29.25 26.00 -2.96
N SER A 175 30.14 25.41 -3.76
CA SER A 175 30.93 26.14 -4.76
C SER A 175 30.09 26.59 -5.97
N THR A 176 28.96 25.91 -6.24
CA THR A 176 28.06 26.22 -7.36
C THR A 176 26.85 27.09 -6.96
N GLN A 177 26.65 27.36 -5.68
CA GLN A 177 25.52 28.18 -5.20
C GLN A 177 25.54 29.64 -5.68
N LYS A 178 26.72 30.16 -5.99
CA LYS A 178 26.82 31.53 -6.56
C LYS A 178 26.29 31.63 -8.00
N GLU A 179 26.30 30.51 -8.73
CA GLU A 179 25.82 30.47 -10.13
C GLU A 179 24.31 30.20 -10.26
N ILE A 180 23.66 29.67 -9.22
CA ILE A 180 22.23 29.35 -9.22
C ILE A 180 21.36 30.53 -8.76
N LEU A 181 21.95 31.54 -8.13
CA LEU A 181 21.25 32.70 -7.57
C LEU A 181 21.46 34.00 -8.41
N GLN A 182 22.11 33.91 -9.55
CA GLN A 182 22.11 34.93 -10.62
C GLN A 182 21.17 34.49 -11.75
#